data_57401af267e3db27d2890300894ddd3d
#
_entry.id   57401af267e3db27d2890300894ddd3d
#
_cell.length_a   1.000
_cell.length_b   1.000
_cell.length_c   1.000
_cell.angle_alpha   90.00
_cell.angle_beta   90.00
_cell.angle_gamma   90.00
#
_symmetry.space_group_name_H-M   'P 1'
#
loop_
_entity.id
_entity.type
_entity.pdbx_description
1 polymer ?
#
loop_
_entity_poly.entity_id
_entity_poly.type
_entity_poly.pdbx_seq_one_letter_code
_entity_poly.pdbx_strand_id
1 'polypeptide(L)'
;MDMPNLRARLLVVLVVLSGFLTGAGVRPATAEALPGSLWFDDTPVTVRDGRLTDGQGREVVLRGYNVSGETKLAENKGLPFASVADAKKSATALRAQGGGNAVRFLLSWSSAEPVRGQVDTAYLSAATEQMRAFLDAGVRVYPDFHQDLYSRYLFDPDSWYTGDGAPKWAVDAGNYPDESCGICLFWGQNITQNEAVKQATRDFWHNAYGLQDAFLTTAEKTMAYVEQHLSSAEFTGVVGFDPYNEPHAGVYDSGQTSRAWERDVLWPFYEKFRARMDAAGWQDKPAFVEPNLFWNANISFQKQEGGLLDAGTLGPDYVFNTHFYDQKAISGIFMPGKAGDGQYAGDFGTVRDRAAATGTAGIVSEFGHPLAGTVSDKAPTVLKAMYQALDSRLAGSSWWSKPASSGSVLSGTQWQWDIYNGRHHEPMNGNPDKVLTSGDAWNDEDLSAVRLDDSSTPVLRQDARLLDRLYPSATAGTTVGFTYEDRSRDGSTTLTWNPVPSSLPNVSRLVGSGQYGLLLWRSDGTSAPTELHLPASFPTATTTVVSDLGTSYGPPAYTRTTPIAAAPEPGGTGSRRLLLSAPDTGVLHYALVTNGTTAPSTTLLTAARSELSAWAAQRAG
;
A
#
# COMPACT_ATOMS: atom_id res chain seq x y z
N MET A 1 63.04 47.88 22.33
CA MET A 1 64.31 47.19 22.10
C MET A 1 63.96 45.97 21.29
N ASP A 2 64.07 46.22 20.09
CA ASP A 2 64.88 45.61 19.03
C ASP A 2 64.39 44.32 18.47
N MET A 3 63.82 44.42 17.29
CA MET A 3 64.02 43.49 16.17
C MET A 3 65.53 43.36 15.86
N PRO A 4 66.07 42.53 14.97
CA PRO A 4 65.43 41.95 13.78
C PRO A 4 66.04 40.60 13.28
N ASN A 5 65.46 40.20 12.07
CA ASN A 5 66.14 39.57 10.91
C ASN A 5 66.19 38.03 10.85
N LEU A 6 66.02 37.41 9.77
CA LEU A 6 65.92 37.59 8.31
C LEU A 6 66.24 36.23 7.63
N ARG A 7 65.45 35.83 6.71
CA ARG A 7 65.72 35.04 5.48
C ARG A 7 66.52 33.73 5.55
N ALA A 8 65.93 32.70 4.97
CA ALA A 8 66.53 32.10 3.78
C ALA A 8 65.51 31.18 3.07
N ARG A 9 65.22 31.46 1.82
CA ARG A 9 64.58 30.62 0.83
C ARG A 9 65.54 29.50 0.44
N LEU A 10 65.04 28.24 0.39
CA LEU A 10 65.70 27.22 -0.40
C LEU A 10 64.65 26.63 -1.35
N LEU A 11 64.82 26.90 -2.63
CA LEU A 11 64.11 26.31 -3.77
C LEU A 11 64.82 24.99 -4.05
N VAL A 12 64.10 23.87 -3.85
CA VAL A 12 64.53 22.55 -4.35
C VAL A 12 63.64 22.18 -5.50
N VAL A 13 64.19 22.26 -6.70
CA VAL A 13 63.63 21.70 -7.93
C VAL A 13 63.91 20.21 -7.92
N LEU A 14 62.88 19.39 -7.78
CA LEU A 14 63.00 17.97 -8.02
C LEU A 14 62.29 17.64 -9.35
N VAL A 15 63.12 17.33 -10.33
CA VAL A 15 62.68 16.69 -11.59
C VAL A 15 62.31 15.26 -11.28
N VAL A 16 61.04 14.92 -11.41
CA VAL A 16 60.59 13.52 -11.34
C VAL A 16 60.27 13.06 -12.75
N LEU A 17 61.03 12.08 -13.18
CA LEU A 17 60.78 11.32 -14.42
C LEU A 17 59.40 10.73 -14.39
N SER A 18 58.64 10.97 -15.46
CA SER A 18 57.38 10.32 -15.77
C SER A 18 57.63 8.86 -16.18
N GLY A 19 57.45 7.95 -15.25
CA GLY A 19 57.25 6.52 -15.57
C GLY A 19 55.76 6.29 -15.80
N PHE A 20 55.37 6.05 -17.04
CA PHE A 20 54.03 5.52 -17.36
C PHE A 20 53.94 4.06 -16.85
N LEU A 21 53.39 3.90 -15.63
CA LEU A 21 52.81 2.65 -15.22
C LEU A 21 51.33 2.72 -15.55
N THR A 22 50.92 2.04 -16.62
CA THR A 22 49.52 1.72 -16.90
C THR A 22 49.02 0.79 -15.81
N GLY A 23 48.66 1.33 -14.67
CA GLY A 23 47.82 0.66 -13.70
C GLY A 23 46.43 0.56 -14.31
N ALA A 24 46.05 -0.65 -14.78
CA ALA A 24 44.66 -0.95 -15.01
C ALA A 24 43.94 -0.76 -13.68
N GLY A 25 43.35 0.42 -13.50
CA GLY A 25 42.41 0.66 -12.41
C GLY A 25 41.28 -0.33 -12.58
N VAL A 26 41.19 -1.30 -11.68
CA VAL A 26 39.99 -2.10 -11.50
C VAL A 26 38.91 -1.10 -11.13
N ARG A 27 38.14 -0.64 -12.12
CA ARG A 27 36.86 0.01 -11.86
C ARG A 27 36.07 -0.99 -11.02
N PRO A 28 35.50 -0.60 -9.85
CA PRO A 28 34.54 -1.45 -9.21
C PRO A 28 33.51 -1.79 -10.30
N ALA A 29 33.29 -3.08 -10.51
CA ALA A 29 32.28 -3.53 -11.43
C ALA A 29 30.98 -2.84 -10.99
N THR A 30 30.51 -1.89 -11.77
CA THR A 30 29.14 -1.37 -11.61
C THR A 30 28.28 -2.60 -11.69
N ALA A 31 27.59 -2.92 -10.60
CA ALA A 31 26.63 -4.01 -10.58
C ALA A 31 25.76 -3.79 -11.81
N GLU A 32 25.84 -4.71 -12.79
CA GLU A 32 25.06 -4.62 -14.00
C GLU A 32 23.61 -4.67 -13.56
N ALA A 33 22.82 -3.63 -13.86
CA ALA A 33 21.42 -3.58 -13.48
C ALA A 33 20.74 -4.86 -13.95
N LEU A 34 20.09 -5.57 -13.05
CA LEU A 34 19.39 -6.80 -13.37
C LEU A 34 18.32 -6.47 -14.42
N PRO A 35 18.25 -7.20 -15.56
CA PRO A 35 17.24 -6.96 -16.56
C PRO A 35 15.86 -7.06 -15.94
N GLY A 36 15.00 -6.07 -16.19
CA GLY A 36 13.63 -6.04 -15.69
C GLY A 36 13.47 -5.72 -14.21
N SER A 37 14.45 -5.09 -13.59
CA SER A 37 14.26 -4.51 -12.27
C SER A 37 13.13 -3.48 -12.31
N LEU A 38 12.10 -3.65 -11.47
CA LEU A 38 10.99 -2.71 -11.30
C LEU A 38 11.39 -1.39 -10.65
N TRP A 39 12.65 -1.28 -10.32
CA TRP A 39 13.12 -0.18 -9.53
C TRP A 39 13.14 1.07 -10.39
N PHE A 40 12.12 1.87 -10.28
CA PHE A 40 12.00 3.20 -10.85
C PHE A 40 12.86 3.36 -12.11
N ASP A 41 12.74 2.38 -13.04
CA ASP A 41 13.20 2.60 -14.39
C ASP A 41 12.41 3.82 -14.92
N ASP A 42 12.88 4.51 -15.93
CA ASP A 42 12.33 5.77 -16.41
C ASP A 42 10.87 5.69 -16.90
N THR A 43 10.11 4.68 -16.43
CA THR A 43 8.77 4.41 -16.90
C THR A 43 7.79 4.23 -15.74
N PRO A 44 6.73 5.07 -15.64
CA PRO A 44 5.76 5.02 -14.56
C PRO A 44 4.91 3.75 -14.59
N VAL A 45 4.33 3.41 -13.44
CA VAL A 45 3.24 2.42 -13.36
C VAL A 45 1.98 3.06 -13.93
N THR A 46 1.36 2.40 -14.90
CA THR A 46 0.15 2.84 -15.58
C THR A 46 -0.92 1.76 -15.53
N VAL A 47 -2.15 2.08 -15.95
CA VAL A 47 -3.21 1.07 -16.12
C VAL A 47 -3.24 0.60 -17.56
N ARG A 48 -3.15 -0.71 -17.78
CA ARG A 48 -3.35 -1.37 -19.08
C ARG A 48 -4.18 -2.63 -18.93
N ASP A 49 -5.15 -2.82 -19.78
CA ASP A 49 -6.01 -4.01 -19.80
C ASP A 49 -6.56 -4.37 -18.41
N GLY A 50 -6.99 -3.36 -17.65
CA GLY A 50 -7.54 -3.52 -16.30
C GLY A 50 -6.53 -3.92 -15.23
N ARG A 51 -5.24 -3.66 -15.44
CA ARG A 51 -4.15 -3.99 -14.51
C ARG A 51 -3.19 -2.83 -14.34
N LEU A 52 -2.60 -2.71 -13.15
CA LEU A 52 -1.42 -1.87 -12.96
C LEU A 52 -0.26 -2.54 -13.70
N THR A 53 0.43 -1.79 -14.54
CA THR A 53 1.48 -2.31 -15.43
C THR A 53 2.69 -1.39 -15.39
N ASP A 54 3.87 -1.95 -15.24
CA ASP A 54 5.14 -1.20 -15.31
C ASP A 54 5.59 -0.95 -16.75
N GLY A 55 6.68 -0.19 -16.91
CA GLY A 55 7.26 0.11 -18.21
C GLY A 55 7.84 -1.09 -18.96
N GLN A 56 8.02 -2.22 -18.28
CA GLN A 56 8.42 -3.49 -18.89
C GLN A 56 7.21 -4.28 -19.40
N GLY A 57 5.99 -3.82 -19.19
CA GLY A 57 4.76 -4.50 -19.55
C GLY A 57 4.28 -5.53 -18.53
N ARG A 58 4.90 -5.61 -17.34
CA ARG A 58 4.53 -6.58 -16.31
C ARG A 58 3.37 -6.10 -15.46
N GLU A 59 2.49 -7.01 -15.05
CA GLU A 59 1.46 -6.75 -14.05
C GLU A 59 2.10 -6.46 -12.69
N VAL A 60 1.77 -5.33 -12.05
CA VAL A 60 2.31 -4.89 -10.77
C VAL A 60 1.28 -5.04 -9.67
N VAL A 61 1.70 -5.57 -8.53
CA VAL A 61 0.90 -5.61 -7.31
C VAL A 61 1.51 -4.66 -6.28
N LEU A 62 0.73 -3.68 -5.85
CA LEU A 62 1.08 -2.77 -4.76
C LEU A 62 0.66 -3.39 -3.43
N ARG A 63 1.61 -3.52 -2.51
CA ARG A 63 1.39 -3.99 -1.13
C ARG A 63 2.08 -3.06 -0.16
N GLY A 64 1.40 -2.69 0.90
CA GLY A 64 2.01 -1.84 1.90
C GLY A 64 1.03 -1.26 2.89
N TYR A 65 1.20 0.02 3.20
CA TYR A 65 0.52 0.63 4.31
C TYR A 65 0.13 2.07 4.00
N ASN A 66 -0.87 2.56 4.74
CA ASN A 66 -1.11 4.00 4.86
C ASN A 66 -0.07 4.62 5.78
N VAL A 67 0.48 5.76 5.43
CA VAL A 67 1.43 6.54 6.22
C VAL A 67 1.02 8.01 6.23
N SER A 68 0.85 8.59 7.38
CA SER A 68 0.54 7.89 8.63
C SER A 68 -0.62 8.61 9.29
N GLY A 69 -1.28 7.97 10.24
CA GLY A 69 -2.33 8.60 11.05
C GLY A 69 -1.89 9.84 11.83
N GLU A 70 -0.58 10.03 12.02
CA GLU A 70 -0.04 11.27 12.60
C GLU A 70 -0.38 12.54 11.78
N THR A 71 -0.72 12.38 10.48
CA THR A 71 -1.24 13.47 9.63
C THR A 71 -2.50 14.10 10.21
N LYS A 72 -3.31 13.32 10.92
CA LYS A 72 -4.56 13.76 11.57
C LYS A 72 -4.31 14.65 12.79
N LEU A 73 -3.08 14.73 13.31
CA LEU A 73 -2.72 15.48 14.50
C LEU A 73 -2.32 16.93 14.17
N ALA A 74 -2.90 17.88 14.88
CA ALA A 74 -2.53 19.29 14.75
C ALA A 74 -1.07 19.53 15.20
N GLU A 75 -0.57 18.79 16.18
CA GLU A 75 0.80 18.91 16.68
C GLU A 75 1.85 18.54 15.61
N ASN A 76 1.52 17.64 14.69
CA ASN A 76 2.36 17.27 13.55
C ASN A 76 2.11 18.17 12.31
N LYS A 77 1.29 19.19 12.43
CA LYS A 77 1.00 20.14 11.35
C LYS A 77 0.51 19.46 10.06
N GLY A 78 -0.23 18.37 10.19
CA GLY A 78 -0.74 17.61 9.06
C GLY A 78 0.33 16.84 8.26
N LEU A 79 1.51 16.60 8.83
CA LEU A 79 2.56 15.78 8.24
C LEU A 79 2.49 14.34 8.79
N PRO A 80 2.76 13.32 7.96
CA PRO A 80 2.80 11.92 8.40
C PRO A 80 3.83 11.63 9.49
N PHE A 81 4.93 12.38 9.52
CA PHE A 81 6.02 12.19 10.49
C PHE A 81 6.47 13.53 11.06
N ALA A 82 6.93 13.51 12.31
CA ALA A 82 7.45 14.70 12.98
C ALA A 82 8.71 15.26 12.30
N SER A 83 9.45 14.42 11.58
CA SER A 83 10.65 14.82 10.84
C SER A 83 10.93 13.91 9.63
N VAL A 84 11.75 14.42 8.70
CA VAL A 84 12.29 13.62 7.58
C VAL A 84 13.14 12.44 8.09
N ALA A 85 13.83 12.61 9.23
CA ALA A 85 14.61 11.54 9.83
C ALA A 85 13.71 10.38 10.34
N ASP A 86 12.55 10.69 10.91
CA ASP A 86 11.56 9.69 11.32
C ASP A 86 10.93 9.03 10.09
N ALA A 87 10.60 9.78 9.05
CA ALA A 87 10.13 9.22 7.77
C ALA A 87 11.14 8.22 7.19
N LYS A 88 12.44 8.52 7.21
CA LYS A 88 13.51 7.60 6.76
C LYS A 88 13.59 6.32 7.59
N LYS A 89 13.45 6.42 8.92
CA LYS A 89 13.41 5.24 9.80
C LYS A 89 12.19 4.38 9.50
N SER A 90 11.02 5.00 9.38
CA SER A 90 9.77 4.30 9.05
C SER A 90 9.83 3.66 7.66
N ALA A 91 10.33 4.35 6.63
CA ALA A 91 10.47 3.80 5.29
C ALA A 91 11.40 2.57 5.27
N THR A 92 12.54 2.65 5.96
CA THR A 92 13.48 1.54 6.09
C THR A 92 12.86 0.35 6.83
N ALA A 93 12.17 0.60 7.93
CA ALA A 93 11.51 -0.45 8.71
C ALA A 93 10.35 -1.10 7.95
N LEU A 94 9.53 -0.29 7.27
CA LEU A 94 8.42 -0.77 6.43
C LEU A 94 8.94 -1.72 5.36
N ARG A 95 10.02 -1.34 4.69
CA ARG A 95 10.63 -2.18 3.65
C ARG A 95 11.22 -3.47 4.21
N ALA A 96 11.92 -3.38 5.33
CA ALA A 96 12.66 -4.50 5.94
C ALA A 96 11.77 -5.48 6.71
N GLN A 97 10.70 -5.00 7.35
CA GLN A 97 9.88 -5.76 8.29
C GLN A 97 8.42 -5.91 7.84
N GLY A 98 7.88 -4.92 7.15
CA GLY A 98 6.49 -4.93 6.67
C GLY A 98 6.33 -5.48 5.27
N GLY A 99 7.42 -5.76 4.53
CA GLY A 99 7.39 -6.32 3.18
C GLY A 99 6.74 -5.41 2.12
N GLY A 100 6.45 -4.14 2.48
CA GLY A 100 5.73 -3.22 1.60
C GLY A 100 6.58 -2.71 0.43
N ASN A 101 5.97 -2.57 -0.73
CA ASN A 101 6.54 -1.92 -1.93
C ASN A 101 5.81 -0.63 -2.29
N ALA A 102 4.78 -0.26 -1.54
CA ALA A 102 4.00 0.96 -1.77
C ALA A 102 3.48 1.54 -0.44
N VAL A 103 3.23 2.85 -0.42
CA VAL A 103 2.51 3.55 0.64
C VAL A 103 1.46 4.49 0.06
N ARG A 104 0.31 4.54 0.71
CA ARG A 104 -0.64 5.64 0.59
C ARG A 104 -0.20 6.72 1.56
N PHE A 105 0.18 7.88 1.02
CA PHE A 105 0.82 8.95 1.77
C PHE A 105 -0.18 10.07 2.05
N LEU A 106 -0.55 10.23 3.31
CA LEU A 106 -1.60 11.15 3.71
C LEU A 106 -1.14 12.61 3.64
N LEU A 107 -1.97 13.46 3.05
CA LEU A 107 -1.82 14.91 2.98
C LEU A 107 -3.02 15.59 3.61
N SER A 108 -2.82 16.75 4.21
CA SER A 108 -3.87 17.55 4.84
C SER A 108 -4.18 18.79 4.01
N TRP A 109 -5.45 18.98 3.58
CA TRP A 109 -5.87 20.21 2.93
C TRP A 109 -5.73 21.42 3.85
N SER A 110 -6.07 21.26 5.14
CA SER A 110 -5.96 22.36 6.11
C SER A 110 -4.51 22.84 6.29
N SER A 111 -3.54 21.95 6.10
CA SER A 111 -2.12 22.29 6.21
C SER A 111 -1.55 22.79 4.89
N ALA A 112 -2.05 22.28 3.77
CA ALA A 112 -1.65 22.75 2.44
C ALA A 112 -2.17 24.15 2.12
N GLU A 113 -3.36 24.52 2.62
CA GLU A 113 -3.99 25.83 2.40
C GLU A 113 -4.59 26.41 3.72
N PRO A 114 -3.74 26.76 4.70
CA PRO A 114 -4.23 27.28 5.98
C PRO A 114 -4.96 28.63 5.86
N VAL A 115 -4.65 29.39 4.81
CA VAL A 115 -5.30 30.66 4.46
C VAL A 115 -5.81 30.56 3.02
N ARG A 116 -7.07 30.89 2.81
CA ARG A 116 -7.73 30.76 1.50
C ARG A 116 -6.92 31.40 0.38
N GLY A 117 -6.63 30.61 -0.68
CA GLY A 117 -5.86 31.03 -1.84
C GLY A 117 -4.34 31.00 -1.65
N GLN A 118 -3.84 30.75 -0.44
CA GLN A 118 -2.41 30.75 -0.11
C GLN A 118 -1.96 29.34 0.26
N VAL A 119 -1.25 28.70 -0.67
CA VAL A 119 -0.65 27.39 -0.41
C VAL A 119 0.61 27.55 0.44
N ASP A 120 0.72 26.75 1.50
CA ASP A 120 1.90 26.70 2.37
C ASP A 120 3.01 25.87 1.73
N THR A 121 3.96 26.56 1.10
CA THR A 121 5.11 25.92 0.45
C THR A 121 6.07 25.26 1.44
N ALA A 122 6.09 25.66 2.70
CA ALA A 122 6.90 25.01 3.72
C ALA A 122 6.32 23.63 4.08
N TYR A 123 4.99 23.53 4.18
CA TYR A 123 4.30 22.27 4.34
C TYR A 123 4.55 21.35 3.13
N LEU A 124 4.37 21.85 1.89
CA LEU A 124 4.60 21.06 0.68
C LEU A 124 6.05 20.56 0.57
N SER A 125 7.01 21.40 0.95
CA SER A 125 8.42 21.02 0.99
C SER A 125 8.67 19.88 1.98
N ALA A 126 8.15 19.99 3.20
CA ALA A 126 8.30 18.96 4.22
C ALA A 126 7.62 17.64 3.82
N ALA A 127 6.42 17.69 3.26
CA ALA A 127 5.70 16.51 2.76
C ALA A 127 6.46 15.83 1.61
N THR A 128 6.97 16.60 0.64
CA THR A 128 7.76 16.08 -0.48
C THR A 128 9.05 15.41 -0.01
N GLU A 129 9.76 15.99 0.97
CA GLU A 129 10.95 15.37 1.55
C GLU A 129 10.62 14.07 2.31
N GLN A 130 9.47 13.99 2.96
CA GLN A 130 9.02 12.75 3.61
C GLN A 130 8.62 11.69 2.56
N MET A 131 7.96 12.06 1.46
CA MET A 131 7.70 11.16 0.32
C MET A 131 9.01 10.64 -0.29
N ARG A 132 10.01 11.52 -0.47
CA ARG A 132 11.34 11.14 -0.96
C ARG A 132 11.99 10.08 -0.08
N ALA A 133 11.80 10.13 1.23
CA ALA A 133 12.34 9.12 2.14
C ALA A 133 11.83 7.69 1.83
N PHE A 134 10.58 7.56 1.41
CA PHE A 134 10.02 6.28 0.96
C PHE A 134 10.53 5.89 -0.43
N LEU A 135 10.59 6.84 -1.36
CA LEU A 135 11.13 6.62 -2.70
C LEU A 135 12.60 6.16 -2.64
N ASP A 136 13.42 6.78 -1.80
CA ASP A 136 14.83 6.38 -1.57
C ASP A 136 14.94 4.97 -0.98
N ALA A 137 14.01 4.56 -0.13
CA ALA A 137 13.93 3.21 0.41
C ALA A 137 13.34 2.19 -0.58
N GLY A 138 12.91 2.66 -1.72
CA GLY A 138 12.35 1.84 -2.73
C GLY A 138 10.90 1.48 -2.57
N VAL A 139 10.21 2.30 -1.97
CA VAL A 139 8.77 2.18 -1.76
C VAL A 139 8.07 3.20 -2.66
N ARG A 140 7.15 2.73 -3.49
CA ARG A 140 6.29 3.59 -4.31
C ARG A 140 5.37 4.41 -3.44
N VAL A 141 4.98 5.57 -3.92
CA VAL A 141 4.12 6.50 -3.19
C VAL A 141 2.90 6.86 -4.04
N TYR A 142 1.72 6.86 -3.45
CA TYR A 142 0.56 7.59 -3.99
C TYR A 142 -0.01 8.49 -2.88
N PRO A 143 0.04 9.81 -3.08
CA PRO A 143 -0.53 10.76 -2.13
C PRO A 143 -2.04 10.64 -2.07
N ASP A 144 -2.60 10.98 -0.90
CA ASP A 144 -4.01 11.03 -0.60
C ASP A 144 -4.33 12.34 0.11
N PHE A 145 -5.32 13.10 -0.37
CA PHE A 145 -5.91 14.16 0.44
C PHE A 145 -6.89 13.56 1.43
N HIS A 146 -6.34 13.31 2.63
CA HIS A 146 -7.08 12.67 3.69
C HIS A 146 -8.07 13.64 4.36
N GLN A 147 -9.25 13.13 4.62
CA GLN A 147 -10.25 13.76 5.44
C GLN A 147 -11.04 12.71 6.22
N ASP A 148 -11.42 13.07 7.42
CA ASP A 148 -12.42 12.37 8.23
C ASP A 148 -13.40 13.37 8.80
N LEU A 149 -14.71 13.12 8.62
CA LEU A 149 -15.76 14.00 9.11
C LEU A 149 -15.61 15.45 8.63
N TYR A 150 -15.06 15.64 7.42
CA TYR A 150 -14.83 16.91 6.75
C TYR A 150 -13.76 17.80 7.40
N SER A 151 -13.82 18.07 8.71
CA SER A 151 -12.90 18.98 9.39
C SER A 151 -12.97 18.89 10.91
N ARG A 152 -11.82 19.07 11.57
CA ARG A 152 -11.77 19.24 13.04
C ARG A 152 -12.49 20.51 13.54
N TYR A 153 -12.59 21.52 12.70
CA TYR A 153 -13.18 22.80 13.06
C TYR A 153 -14.72 22.80 13.10
N LEU A 154 -15.34 21.65 12.82
CA LEU A 154 -16.77 21.40 13.06
C LEU A 154 -17.06 20.91 14.47
N PHE A 155 -16.04 20.61 15.26
CA PHE A 155 -16.17 20.02 16.60
C PHE A 155 -15.67 20.97 17.66
N ASP A 156 -16.35 20.98 18.79
CA ASP A 156 -15.87 21.69 19.97
C ASP A 156 -14.59 21.05 20.52
N PRO A 157 -13.68 21.82 21.13
CA PRO A 157 -12.42 21.28 21.65
C PRO A 157 -12.57 20.18 22.70
N ASP A 158 -13.71 20.12 23.40
CA ASP A 158 -14.07 19.14 24.42
C ASP A 158 -15.00 18.03 23.88
N SER A 159 -15.25 17.97 22.58
CA SER A 159 -16.07 16.94 21.94
C SER A 159 -15.45 15.56 22.12
N TRP A 160 -16.30 14.52 22.14
CA TRP A 160 -15.87 13.11 22.18
C TRP A 160 -15.23 12.65 20.88
N TYR A 161 -15.54 13.32 19.79
CA TYR A 161 -15.05 12.98 18.45
C TYR A 161 -14.53 14.24 17.75
N THR A 162 -13.65 14.03 16.80
CA THR A 162 -13.12 15.09 15.95
C THR A 162 -12.98 14.59 14.51
N GLY A 163 -12.74 15.51 13.59
CA GLY A 163 -12.41 15.24 12.20
C GLY A 163 -11.06 15.80 11.81
N ASP A 164 -10.72 15.67 10.55
CA ASP A 164 -9.61 16.34 9.89
C ASP A 164 -9.97 16.65 8.43
N GLY A 165 -9.07 17.26 7.67
CA GLY A 165 -9.26 17.56 6.24
C GLY A 165 -9.37 19.05 5.97
N ALA A 166 -10.59 19.59 5.90
CA ALA A 166 -10.82 20.96 5.47
C ALA A 166 -10.28 22.02 6.46
N PRO A 167 -9.71 23.13 5.95
CA PRO A 167 -9.19 24.22 6.78
C PRO A 167 -10.30 25.03 7.46
N LYS A 168 -9.92 25.75 8.52
CA LYS A 168 -10.86 26.56 9.28
C LYS A 168 -11.65 27.55 8.41
N TRP A 169 -11.00 28.22 7.47
CA TRP A 169 -11.68 29.17 6.57
C TRP A 169 -12.76 28.51 5.71
N ALA A 170 -12.63 27.22 5.39
CA ALA A 170 -13.65 26.48 4.64
C ALA A 170 -14.87 26.17 5.50
N VAL A 171 -14.69 25.92 6.80
CA VAL A 171 -15.76 25.77 7.77
C VAL A 171 -16.43 27.13 8.07
N ASP A 172 -15.63 28.18 8.27
CA ASP A 172 -16.14 29.54 8.55
C ASP A 172 -16.92 30.12 7.34
N ALA A 173 -16.75 29.62 6.14
CA ALA A 173 -17.49 30.05 4.96
C ALA A 173 -18.99 29.67 5.03
N GLY A 174 -19.30 28.56 5.68
CA GLY A 174 -20.66 28.11 5.92
C GLY A 174 -21.19 28.62 7.28
N ASN A 175 -22.46 28.48 7.49
CA ASN A 175 -23.08 28.76 8.81
C ASN A 175 -23.66 27.43 9.31
N TYR A 176 -22.74 26.53 9.66
CA TYR A 176 -23.11 25.20 10.12
C TYR A 176 -23.65 25.24 11.55
N PRO A 177 -24.57 24.33 11.91
CA PRO A 177 -25.05 24.25 13.30
C PRO A 177 -23.90 23.83 14.23
N ASP A 178 -24.13 24.04 15.53
CA ASP A 178 -23.23 23.49 16.54
C ASP A 178 -23.09 21.97 16.35
N GLU A 179 -21.91 21.41 16.60
CA GLU A 179 -21.66 20.01 16.53
C GLU A 179 -22.69 19.22 17.35
N SER A 180 -23.44 18.36 16.71
CA SER A 180 -24.46 17.55 17.35
C SER A 180 -24.61 16.20 16.62
N CYS A 181 -24.26 15.15 17.32
CA CYS A 181 -24.48 13.78 16.87
C CYS A 181 -25.64 13.10 17.61
N GLY A 182 -26.27 13.79 18.56
CA GLY A 182 -27.23 13.18 19.46
C GLY A 182 -26.57 12.13 20.35
N ILE A 183 -27.00 10.86 20.25
CA ILE A 183 -26.33 9.75 20.95
C ILE A 183 -25.45 9.01 19.96
N CYS A 184 -24.20 9.43 19.81
CA CYS A 184 -23.18 8.70 19.06
C CYS A 184 -22.37 7.83 20.02
N LEU A 185 -22.43 6.51 19.80
CA LEU A 185 -21.65 5.53 20.53
C LEU A 185 -20.35 5.18 19.81
N PHE A 186 -20.28 5.45 18.51
CA PHE A 186 -19.14 5.16 17.64
C PHE A 186 -18.83 6.37 16.77
N TRP A 187 -17.55 6.59 16.52
CA TRP A 187 -17.06 7.68 15.69
C TRP A 187 -17.78 7.81 14.34
N GLY A 188 -17.90 6.70 13.59
CA GLY A 188 -18.51 6.68 12.26
C GLY A 188 -19.99 7.09 12.20
N GLN A 189 -20.70 7.15 13.34
CA GLN A 189 -22.08 7.64 13.37
C GLN A 189 -22.17 9.14 13.04
N ASN A 190 -21.08 9.90 13.25
CA ASN A 190 -21.03 11.32 12.87
C ASN A 190 -21.26 11.54 11.38
N ILE A 191 -20.82 10.61 10.51
CA ILE A 191 -21.02 10.71 9.06
C ILE A 191 -22.49 10.86 8.69
N THR A 192 -23.38 10.14 9.40
CA THR A 192 -24.80 10.07 9.07
C THR A 192 -25.71 10.84 10.03
N GLN A 193 -25.24 11.20 11.21
CA GLN A 193 -26.06 11.79 12.27
C GLN A 193 -25.65 13.21 12.67
N ASN A 194 -24.39 13.60 12.49
CA ASN A 194 -23.93 14.95 12.83
C ASN A 194 -24.32 15.95 11.73
N GLU A 195 -25.19 16.89 12.06
CA GLU A 195 -25.75 17.84 11.09
C GLU A 195 -24.69 18.80 10.54
N ALA A 196 -23.72 19.23 11.34
CA ALA A 196 -22.63 20.08 10.88
C ALA A 196 -21.76 19.36 9.82
N VAL A 197 -21.38 18.12 10.10
CA VAL A 197 -20.61 17.26 9.15
C VAL A 197 -21.39 17.07 7.87
N LYS A 198 -22.67 16.70 7.97
CA LYS A 198 -23.52 16.44 6.79
C LYS A 198 -23.66 17.66 5.90
N GLN A 199 -23.93 18.84 6.49
CA GLN A 199 -24.11 20.07 5.73
C GLN A 199 -22.81 20.58 5.12
N ALA A 200 -21.71 20.57 5.87
CA ALA A 200 -20.40 20.98 5.36
C ALA A 200 -19.93 20.10 4.20
N THR A 201 -20.10 18.78 4.32
CA THR A 201 -19.79 17.81 3.25
C THR A 201 -20.65 18.06 2.01
N ARG A 202 -21.97 18.28 2.18
CA ARG A 202 -22.84 18.60 1.06
C ARG A 202 -22.43 19.88 0.35
N ASP A 203 -22.10 20.94 1.12
CA ASP A 203 -21.69 22.23 0.56
C ASP A 203 -20.39 22.12 -0.25
N PHE A 204 -19.45 21.27 0.17
CA PHE A 204 -18.26 20.96 -0.60
C PHE A 204 -18.62 20.33 -1.96
N TRP A 205 -19.46 19.30 -1.95
CA TRP A 205 -19.85 18.61 -3.19
C TRP A 205 -20.60 19.51 -4.17
N HIS A 206 -21.41 20.44 -3.67
CA HIS A 206 -22.14 21.41 -4.48
C HIS A 206 -21.34 22.68 -4.78
N ASN A 207 -20.05 22.69 -4.46
CA ASN A 207 -19.16 23.85 -4.63
C ASN A 207 -19.72 25.13 -4.00
N ALA A 208 -20.50 25.01 -2.92
CA ALA A 208 -20.97 26.18 -2.17
C ALA A 208 -19.76 27.01 -1.71
N TYR A 209 -19.90 28.32 -1.76
CA TYR A 209 -18.83 29.26 -1.42
C TYR A 209 -17.52 29.06 -2.21
N GLY A 210 -17.52 28.27 -3.30
CA GLY A 210 -16.34 27.93 -4.10
C GLY A 210 -15.37 27.00 -3.37
N LEU A 211 -15.84 26.15 -2.46
CA LEU A 211 -15.02 25.25 -1.63
C LEU A 211 -14.34 24.16 -2.47
N GLN A 212 -15.09 23.51 -3.38
CA GLN A 212 -14.54 22.48 -4.24
C GLN A 212 -13.50 23.05 -5.21
N ASP A 213 -13.74 24.23 -5.77
CA ASP A 213 -12.80 24.89 -6.67
C ASP A 213 -11.50 25.28 -5.96
N ALA A 214 -11.58 25.73 -4.69
CA ALA A 214 -10.42 26.03 -3.88
C ALA A 214 -9.61 24.76 -3.61
N PHE A 215 -10.25 23.67 -3.18
CA PHE A 215 -9.63 22.37 -2.99
C PHE A 215 -8.91 21.88 -4.27
N LEU A 216 -9.60 21.90 -5.42
CA LEU A 216 -9.04 21.47 -6.69
C LEU A 216 -7.83 22.33 -7.10
N THR A 217 -7.86 23.62 -6.80
CA THR A 217 -6.73 24.53 -7.07
C THR A 217 -5.55 24.21 -6.15
N THR A 218 -5.80 23.89 -4.90
CA THR A 218 -4.75 23.48 -3.94
C THR A 218 -4.16 22.14 -4.33
N ALA A 219 -5.00 21.19 -4.77
CA ALA A 219 -4.54 19.90 -5.28
C ALA A 219 -3.62 20.06 -6.50
N GLU A 220 -4.02 20.88 -7.49
CA GLU A 220 -3.18 21.18 -8.66
C GLU A 220 -1.82 21.75 -8.26
N LYS A 221 -1.79 22.75 -7.36
CA LYS A 221 -0.54 23.36 -6.89
C LYS A 221 0.32 22.38 -6.11
N THR A 222 -0.30 21.51 -5.31
CA THR A 222 0.41 20.45 -4.56
C THR A 222 1.07 19.46 -5.52
N MET A 223 0.32 18.99 -6.51
CA MET A 223 0.84 18.06 -7.53
C MET A 223 1.97 18.68 -8.35
N ALA A 224 1.78 19.93 -8.81
CA ALA A 224 2.83 20.66 -9.52
C ALA A 224 4.09 20.87 -8.67
N TYR A 225 3.92 21.13 -7.38
CA TYR A 225 5.04 21.25 -6.46
C TYR A 225 5.81 19.93 -6.35
N VAL A 226 5.13 18.81 -6.15
CA VAL A 226 5.75 17.48 -6.04
C VAL A 226 6.50 17.12 -7.34
N GLU A 227 5.88 17.31 -8.50
CA GLU A 227 6.52 17.05 -9.80
C GLU A 227 7.78 17.87 -10.00
N GLN A 228 7.77 19.17 -9.65
CA GLN A 228 8.90 20.07 -9.82
C GLN A 228 10.06 19.84 -8.85
N HIS A 229 9.81 19.21 -7.69
CA HIS A 229 10.80 19.04 -6.63
C HIS A 229 11.33 17.61 -6.48
N LEU A 230 10.72 16.63 -7.13
CA LEU A 230 11.27 15.29 -7.29
C LEU A 230 12.08 15.21 -8.59
N SER A 231 13.16 14.43 -8.59
CA SER A 231 13.83 14.05 -9.84
C SER A 231 12.90 13.17 -10.69
N SER A 232 13.14 13.09 -11.99
CA SER A 232 12.34 12.23 -12.88
C SER A 232 12.33 10.77 -12.41
N ALA A 233 13.44 10.24 -11.90
CA ALA A 233 13.51 8.88 -11.37
C ALA A 233 12.68 8.71 -10.08
N GLU A 234 12.72 9.68 -9.16
CA GLU A 234 11.87 9.66 -7.96
C GLU A 234 10.38 9.79 -8.34
N PHE A 235 10.06 10.69 -9.27
CA PHE A 235 8.69 10.91 -9.72
C PHE A 235 8.10 9.68 -10.42
N THR A 236 8.93 8.84 -11.06
CA THR A 236 8.51 7.53 -11.60
C THR A 236 7.99 6.61 -10.49
N GLY A 237 8.52 6.72 -9.28
CA GLY A 237 8.06 5.99 -8.11
C GLY A 237 6.75 6.49 -7.52
N VAL A 238 6.28 7.66 -7.93
CA VAL A 238 4.93 8.15 -7.60
C VAL A 238 3.96 7.52 -8.58
N VAL A 239 3.03 6.70 -8.10
CA VAL A 239 2.20 5.83 -8.95
C VAL A 239 0.80 6.36 -9.25
N GLY A 240 0.42 7.47 -8.67
CA GLY A 240 -0.88 8.11 -8.87
C GLY A 240 -1.26 8.99 -7.70
N PHE A 241 -2.52 9.43 -7.65
CA PHE A 241 -3.05 10.26 -6.57
C PHE A 241 -4.45 9.79 -6.17
N ASP A 242 -4.73 9.74 -4.87
CA ASP A 242 -6.06 9.52 -4.32
C ASP A 242 -6.72 10.89 -4.07
N PRO A 243 -7.74 11.27 -4.83
CA PRO A 243 -8.28 12.63 -4.83
C PRO A 243 -8.90 13.07 -3.51
N TYR A 244 -9.57 12.15 -2.80
CA TYR A 244 -10.36 12.49 -1.62
C TYR A 244 -10.74 11.23 -0.86
N ASN A 245 -10.30 11.13 0.39
CA ASN A 245 -10.58 9.99 1.25
C ASN A 245 -12.08 9.84 1.55
N GLU A 246 -12.59 8.62 1.44
CA GLU A 246 -13.91 8.20 1.90
C GLU A 246 -15.07 9.14 1.54
N PRO A 247 -15.33 9.37 0.23
CA PRO A 247 -16.36 10.29 -0.20
C PRO A 247 -17.77 9.81 0.20
N HIS A 248 -18.56 10.72 0.76
CA HIS A 248 -19.97 10.51 1.05
C HIS A 248 -20.78 11.79 0.80
N ALA A 249 -22.07 11.66 0.54
CA ALA A 249 -22.88 12.79 0.09
C ALA A 249 -23.11 13.87 1.19
N GLY A 250 -22.91 13.53 2.46
CA GLY A 250 -23.44 14.32 3.57
C GLY A 250 -24.96 14.26 3.61
N VAL A 251 -25.61 14.98 2.69
CA VAL A 251 -27.07 14.95 2.50
C VAL A 251 -27.37 14.76 1.02
N TYR A 252 -28.18 13.76 0.70
CA TYR A 252 -28.68 13.55 -0.65
C TYR A 252 -29.75 14.59 -1.01
N ASP A 253 -29.82 14.99 -2.27
CA ASP A 253 -30.92 15.78 -2.76
C ASP A 253 -32.23 14.96 -2.75
N SER A 254 -33.37 15.63 -2.79
CA SER A 254 -34.67 14.97 -2.70
C SER A 254 -34.84 13.91 -3.79
N GLY A 255 -34.99 12.64 -3.35
CA GLY A 255 -35.12 11.49 -4.23
C GLY A 255 -33.81 10.98 -4.86
N GLN A 256 -32.67 11.56 -4.54
CA GLN A 256 -31.37 11.11 -5.01
C GLN A 256 -30.93 9.82 -4.28
N THR A 257 -30.48 8.83 -5.02
CA THR A 257 -29.87 7.61 -4.47
C THR A 257 -28.34 7.76 -4.43
N SER A 258 -27.66 6.90 -3.67
CA SER A 258 -26.19 6.84 -3.66
C SER A 258 -25.61 6.69 -5.08
N ARG A 259 -26.18 5.80 -5.88
CA ARG A 259 -25.77 5.58 -7.27
C ARG A 259 -25.96 6.83 -8.15
N ALA A 260 -27.08 7.56 -7.98
CA ALA A 260 -27.30 8.81 -8.70
C ALA A 260 -26.33 9.91 -8.25
N TRP A 261 -26.04 9.99 -6.95
CA TRP A 261 -25.06 10.92 -6.39
C TRP A 261 -23.64 10.65 -6.94
N GLU A 262 -23.22 9.38 -6.99
CA GLU A 262 -21.92 9.04 -7.59
C GLU A 262 -21.84 9.48 -9.05
N ARG A 263 -22.89 9.26 -9.85
CA ARG A 263 -22.93 9.65 -11.26
C ARG A 263 -22.96 11.16 -11.47
N ASP A 264 -23.80 11.88 -10.70
CA ASP A 264 -24.17 13.27 -10.99
C ASP A 264 -23.30 14.28 -10.22
N VAL A 265 -22.63 13.85 -9.13
CA VAL A 265 -21.87 14.73 -8.22
C VAL A 265 -20.43 14.26 -8.07
N LEU A 266 -20.23 13.01 -7.64
CA LEU A 266 -18.89 12.48 -7.33
C LEU A 266 -18.05 12.31 -8.60
N TRP A 267 -18.62 11.69 -9.64
CA TRP A 267 -17.88 11.45 -10.90
C TRP A 267 -17.43 12.75 -11.58
N PRO A 268 -18.28 13.78 -11.74
CA PRO A 268 -17.83 15.09 -12.24
C PRO A 268 -16.70 15.73 -11.42
N PHE A 269 -16.63 15.48 -10.13
CA PHE A 269 -15.48 15.91 -9.31
C PHE A 269 -14.20 15.17 -9.73
N TYR A 270 -14.24 13.87 -9.94
CA TYR A 270 -13.08 13.10 -10.40
C TYR A 270 -12.61 13.53 -11.79
N GLU A 271 -13.51 13.85 -12.71
CA GLU A 271 -13.16 14.42 -14.01
C GLU A 271 -12.43 15.76 -13.89
N LYS A 272 -12.92 16.64 -13.00
CA LYS A 272 -12.24 17.91 -12.70
C LYS A 272 -10.87 17.68 -12.06
N PHE A 273 -10.78 16.73 -11.12
CA PHE A 273 -9.51 16.41 -10.47
C PHE A 273 -8.50 15.85 -11.49
N ARG A 274 -8.93 14.95 -12.37
CA ARG A 274 -8.10 14.44 -13.47
C ARG A 274 -7.54 15.57 -14.35
N ALA A 275 -8.37 16.53 -14.70
CA ALA A 275 -7.93 17.70 -15.45
C ALA A 275 -6.87 18.54 -14.70
N ARG A 276 -6.95 18.60 -13.36
CA ARG A 276 -5.92 19.23 -12.51
C ARG A 276 -4.63 18.43 -12.46
N MET A 277 -4.71 17.10 -12.43
CA MET A 277 -3.54 16.23 -12.57
C MET A 277 -2.81 16.48 -13.89
N ASP A 278 -3.55 16.57 -15.00
CA ASP A 278 -3.01 16.85 -16.33
C ASP A 278 -2.29 18.20 -16.38
N ALA A 279 -2.92 19.24 -15.82
CA ALA A 279 -2.34 20.58 -15.75
C ALA A 279 -1.08 20.65 -14.88
N ALA A 280 -0.98 19.77 -13.87
CA ALA A 280 0.14 19.69 -12.94
C ALA A 280 1.30 18.78 -13.41
N GLY A 281 1.28 18.24 -14.62
CA GLY A 281 2.35 17.37 -15.14
C GLY A 281 2.18 15.87 -14.82
N TRP A 282 0.98 15.43 -14.41
CA TRP A 282 0.69 14.05 -13.99
C TRP A 282 -0.11 13.25 -15.05
N GLN A 283 0.04 13.56 -16.35
CA GLN A 283 -0.76 12.97 -17.43
C GLN A 283 -0.60 11.44 -17.53
N ASP A 284 0.54 10.91 -17.14
CA ASP A 284 0.88 9.48 -17.19
C ASP A 284 0.53 8.70 -15.90
N LYS A 285 -0.12 9.36 -14.94
CA LYS A 285 -0.44 8.79 -13.62
C LYS A 285 -1.96 8.73 -13.41
N PRO A 286 -2.51 7.58 -12.98
CA PRO A 286 -3.94 7.46 -12.72
C PRO A 286 -4.37 8.17 -11.44
N ALA A 287 -5.65 8.58 -11.38
CA ALA A 287 -6.32 8.90 -10.15
C ALA A 287 -6.90 7.63 -9.51
N PHE A 288 -6.71 7.46 -8.21
CA PHE A 288 -7.26 6.35 -7.41
C PHE A 288 -8.63 6.79 -6.89
N VAL A 289 -9.70 6.38 -7.57
CA VAL A 289 -11.05 6.92 -7.33
C VAL A 289 -11.90 5.99 -6.49
N GLU A 290 -12.43 6.51 -5.40
CA GLU A 290 -13.29 5.80 -4.48
C GLU A 290 -14.77 5.95 -4.83
N PRO A 291 -15.60 4.90 -4.70
CA PRO A 291 -17.05 5.04 -4.68
C PRO A 291 -17.51 5.68 -3.35
N ASN A 292 -18.82 5.83 -3.18
CA ASN A 292 -19.38 6.15 -1.87
C ASN A 292 -18.80 5.21 -0.80
N LEU A 293 -18.30 5.79 0.30
CA LEU A 293 -17.71 5.11 1.45
C LEU A 293 -18.46 3.83 1.88
N PHE A 294 -19.79 3.85 1.85
CA PHE A 294 -20.62 2.71 2.29
C PHE A 294 -20.85 1.65 1.20
N TRP A 295 -20.30 1.81 0.01
CA TRP A 295 -20.51 0.83 -1.07
C TRP A 295 -20.02 -0.57 -0.71
N ASN A 296 -18.86 -0.69 -0.08
CA ASN A 296 -18.26 -1.98 0.31
C ASN A 296 -18.53 -2.34 1.79
N ALA A 297 -19.48 -1.67 2.45
CA ALA A 297 -19.84 -1.98 3.83
C ALA A 297 -20.35 -3.42 3.97
N ASN A 298 -19.88 -4.15 4.98
CA ASN A 298 -20.30 -5.53 5.24
C ASN A 298 -21.50 -5.65 6.20
N ILE A 299 -22.05 -4.53 6.63
CA ILE A 299 -23.33 -4.45 7.38
C ILE A 299 -24.44 -4.04 6.41
N SER A 300 -25.42 -4.90 6.21
CA SER A 300 -26.42 -4.77 5.13
C SER A 300 -27.22 -3.48 5.16
N PHE A 301 -27.54 -2.94 6.35
CA PHE A 301 -28.32 -1.70 6.46
C PHE A 301 -27.48 -0.42 6.22
N GLN A 302 -26.16 -0.54 6.18
CA GLN A 302 -25.25 0.56 5.83
C GLN A 302 -24.84 0.50 4.35
N LYS A 303 -24.88 -0.68 3.74
CA LYS A 303 -24.41 -0.90 2.37
C LYS A 303 -25.21 -0.04 1.39
N GLN A 304 -24.48 0.73 0.58
CA GLN A 304 -25.05 1.61 -0.44
C GLN A 304 -24.89 1.01 -1.85
N GLU A 305 -25.79 1.38 -2.75
CA GLU A 305 -25.67 1.06 -4.17
C GLU A 305 -24.65 1.99 -4.85
N GLY A 306 -24.12 1.56 -5.99
CA GLY A 306 -23.22 2.37 -6.82
C GLY A 306 -21.91 1.66 -7.12
N GLY A 307 -20.80 2.14 -6.61
CA GLY A 307 -19.46 1.64 -6.93
C GLY A 307 -18.99 2.16 -8.29
N LEU A 308 -19.31 3.39 -8.62
CA LEU A 308 -18.96 4.08 -9.88
C LEU A 308 -19.47 3.35 -11.14
N LEU A 309 -20.52 2.54 -11.03
CA LEU A 309 -21.02 1.73 -12.15
C LEU A 309 -21.53 2.59 -13.31
N ASP A 310 -22.13 3.75 -13.00
CA ASP A 310 -22.68 4.67 -14.00
C ASP A 310 -21.68 5.71 -14.52
N ALA A 311 -20.44 5.69 -14.01
CA ALA A 311 -19.32 6.46 -14.57
C ALA A 311 -18.87 5.95 -15.96
N GLY A 312 -19.35 4.76 -16.35
CA GLY A 312 -18.93 4.11 -17.58
C GLY A 312 -17.60 3.37 -17.45
N THR A 313 -16.82 3.36 -18.53
CA THR A 313 -15.48 2.76 -18.51
C THR A 313 -14.49 3.76 -17.94
N LEU A 314 -13.83 3.40 -16.83
CA LEU A 314 -12.84 4.25 -16.18
C LEU A 314 -11.54 4.36 -17.02
N GLY A 315 -11.14 3.24 -17.65
CA GLY A 315 -9.99 3.24 -18.56
C GLY A 315 -8.63 3.42 -17.85
N PRO A 316 -7.61 3.91 -18.56
CA PRO A 316 -6.24 3.98 -18.06
C PRO A 316 -5.98 5.14 -17.07
N ASP A 317 -6.84 6.14 -17.05
CA ASP A 317 -6.63 7.36 -16.26
C ASP A 317 -7.04 7.22 -14.80
N TYR A 318 -7.67 6.09 -14.46
CA TYR A 318 -8.22 5.84 -13.14
C TYR A 318 -7.92 4.42 -12.67
N VAL A 319 -7.82 4.27 -11.34
CA VAL A 319 -7.81 2.99 -10.63
C VAL A 319 -9.04 2.95 -9.74
N PHE A 320 -9.81 1.87 -9.78
CA PHE A 320 -10.93 1.67 -8.87
C PHE A 320 -10.37 1.38 -7.47
N ASN A 321 -10.60 2.29 -6.57
CA ASN A 321 -10.14 2.25 -5.19
C ASN A 321 -11.30 2.05 -4.24
N THR A 322 -11.09 1.34 -3.13
CA THR A 322 -12.11 1.20 -2.07
C THR A 322 -11.46 0.80 -0.75
N HIS A 323 -12.18 1.05 0.34
CA HIS A 323 -11.82 0.59 1.66
C HIS A 323 -12.62 -0.65 2.08
N PHE A 324 -12.06 -1.43 2.98
CA PHE A 324 -12.77 -2.53 3.60
C PHE A 324 -12.40 -2.70 5.07
N TYR A 325 -13.36 -2.48 5.94
CA TYR A 325 -13.28 -2.80 7.34
C TYR A 325 -14.40 -3.77 7.73
N ASP A 326 -14.08 -4.81 8.50
CA ASP A 326 -15.12 -5.68 9.05
C ASP A 326 -15.79 -4.98 10.25
N GLN A 327 -16.81 -4.18 9.94
CA GLN A 327 -17.57 -3.44 10.95
C GLN A 327 -18.27 -4.37 11.96
N LYS A 328 -18.58 -5.62 11.57
CA LYS A 328 -19.13 -6.63 12.49
C LYS A 328 -18.09 -7.07 13.51
N ALA A 329 -16.85 -7.28 13.07
CA ALA A 329 -15.75 -7.66 13.95
C ALA A 329 -15.34 -6.49 14.85
N ILE A 330 -15.26 -5.26 14.31
CA ILE A 330 -14.89 -4.04 15.04
C ILE A 330 -15.93 -3.70 16.10
N SER A 331 -17.22 -3.77 15.78
CA SER A 331 -18.28 -3.50 16.77
C SER A 331 -18.31 -4.53 17.91
N GLY A 332 -17.78 -5.74 17.68
CA GLY A 332 -17.85 -6.84 18.63
C GLY A 332 -19.25 -7.41 18.86
N ILE A 333 -20.28 -6.83 18.23
CA ILE A 333 -21.70 -7.18 18.45
C ILE A 333 -22.16 -8.26 17.45
N PHE A 334 -21.89 -8.05 16.16
CA PHE A 334 -22.42 -8.89 15.08
C PHE A 334 -21.46 -10.02 14.68
N MET A 335 -20.23 -9.95 15.09
CA MET A 335 -19.22 -10.99 14.91
C MET A 335 -18.43 -11.15 16.21
N PRO A 336 -18.94 -11.89 17.19
CA PRO A 336 -18.25 -12.06 18.47
C PRO A 336 -17.01 -12.95 18.38
N GLY A 337 -16.93 -13.82 17.35
CA GLY A 337 -15.81 -14.74 17.14
C GLY A 337 -14.67 -14.18 16.31
N LYS A 338 -13.66 -15.02 16.09
CA LYS A 338 -12.51 -14.75 15.23
C LYS A 338 -12.85 -15.06 13.77
N ALA A 339 -12.15 -14.39 12.83
CA ALA A 339 -12.32 -14.68 11.41
C ALA A 339 -11.81 -16.09 11.06
N GLY A 340 -12.39 -16.70 10.03
CA GLY A 340 -12.02 -18.00 9.50
C GLY A 340 -11.45 -17.94 8.09
N ASP A 341 -11.06 -19.11 7.60
CA ASP A 341 -10.59 -19.31 6.22
C ASP A 341 -11.64 -18.82 5.21
N GLY A 342 -11.22 -17.94 4.29
CA GLY A 342 -12.06 -17.39 3.24
C GLY A 342 -13.11 -16.38 3.69
N GLN A 343 -13.04 -15.88 4.93
CA GLN A 343 -14.04 -14.98 5.52
C GLN A 343 -14.40 -13.79 4.62
N TYR A 344 -13.44 -13.18 3.95
CA TYR A 344 -13.62 -11.97 3.14
C TYR A 344 -13.46 -12.21 1.63
N ALA A 345 -13.45 -13.48 1.20
CA ALA A 345 -13.30 -13.82 -0.23
C ALA A 345 -14.40 -13.21 -1.10
N GLY A 346 -15.64 -13.11 -0.58
CA GLY A 346 -16.78 -12.50 -1.28
C GLY A 346 -16.66 -10.98 -1.37
N ASP A 347 -16.28 -10.31 -0.26
CA ASP A 347 -16.19 -8.85 -0.21
C ASP A 347 -15.09 -8.34 -1.17
N PHE A 348 -13.91 -8.95 -1.13
CA PHE A 348 -12.81 -8.61 -2.04
C PHE A 348 -13.05 -9.12 -3.47
N GLY A 349 -13.84 -10.20 -3.62
CA GLY A 349 -14.36 -10.65 -4.92
C GLY A 349 -15.21 -9.57 -5.58
N THR A 350 -16.05 -8.88 -4.81
CA THR A 350 -16.86 -7.75 -5.30
C THR A 350 -16.01 -6.61 -5.82
N VAL A 351 -14.86 -6.32 -5.18
CA VAL A 351 -13.91 -5.30 -5.66
C VAL A 351 -13.33 -5.69 -7.02
N ARG A 352 -12.86 -6.94 -7.16
CA ARG A 352 -12.34 -7.46 -8.45
C ARG A 352 -13.37 -7.38 -9.56
N ASP A 353 -14.59 -7.81 -9.27
CA ASP A 353 -15.68 -7.80 -10.25
C ASP A 353 -16.05 -6.36 -10.65
N ARG A 354 -15.99 -5.41 -9.71
CA ARG A 354 -16.25 -4.01 -10.01
C ARG A 354 -15.12 -3.38 -10.85
N ALA A 355 -13.87 -3.57 -10.50
CA ALA A 355 -12.73 -3.09 -11.30
C ALA A 355 -12.80 -3.65 -12.73
N ALA A 356 -13.09 -4.95 -12.88
CA ALA A 356 -13.28 -5.56 -14.19
C ALA A 356 -14.47 -4.96 -14.96
N ALA A 357 -15.61 -4.73 -14.30
CA ALA A 357 -16.79 -4.14 -14.92
C ALA A 357 -16.58 -2.69 -15.36
N THR A 358 -15.75 -1.94 -14.67
CA THR A 358 -15.39 -0.56 -15.01
C THR A 358 -14.15 -0.46 -15.90
N GLY A 359 -13.54 -1.60 -16.27
CA GLY A 359 -12.43 -1.67 -17.23
C GLY A 359 -11.12 -1.08 -16.73
N THR A 360 -10.85 -1.16 -15.41
CA THR A 360 -9.64 -0.63 -14.81
C THR A 360 -9.05 -1.58 -13.76
N ALA A 361 -7.87 -1.24 -13.21
CA ALA A 361 -7.27 -1.95 -12.08
C ALA A 361 -8.02 -1.67 -10.78
N GLY A 362 -7.99 -2.62 -9.84
CA GLY A 362 -8.57 -2.49 -8.51
C GLY A 362 -7.54 -2.48 -7.40
N ILE A 363 -7.83 -1.70 -6.34
CA ILE A 363 -7.06 -1.67 -5.10
C ILE A 363 -7.99 -1.57 -3.90
N VAL A 364 -7.57 -2.16 -2.77
CA VAL A 364 -8.16 -1.89 -1.45
C VAL A 364 -7.15 -1.04 -0.69
N SER A 365 -7.32 0.28 -0.76
CA SER A 365 -6.33 1.23 -0.24
C SER A 365 -6.37 1.36 1.28
N GLU A 366 -7.47 0.93 1.91
CA GLU A 366 -7.53 0.76 3.36
C GLU A 366 -8.21 -0.56 3.73
N PHE A 367 -7.58 -1.27 4.63
CA PHE A 367 -8.14 -2.41 5.35
C PHE A 367 -7.37 -2.58 6.66
N GLY A 368 -8.02 -3.06 7.70
CA GLY A 368 -7.36 -3.19 8.98
C GLY A 368 -8.29 -3.70 10.08
N HIS A 369 -7.72 -3.82 11.28
CA HIS A 369 -8.47 -4.17 12.49
C HIS A 369 -7.77 -3.59 13.71
N PRO A 370 -8.53 -3.08 14.71
CA PRO A 370 -7.94 -2.55 15.95
C PRO A 370 -7.04 -3.56 16.66
N LEU A 371 -5.86 -3.11 17.09
CA LEU A 371 -4.85 -3.89 17.81
C LEU A 371 -4.88 -3.65 19.32
N ALA A 372 -5.77 -2.78 19.79
CA ALA A 372 -6.04 -2.54 21.20
C ALA A 372 -7.56 -2.62 21.48
N GLY A 373 -7.91 -2.57 22.76
CA GLY A 373 -9.30 -2.64 23.19
C GLY A 373 -9.90 -4.05 23.16
N THR A 374 -11.23 -4.11 23.29
CA THR A 374 -11.98 -5.37 23.52
C THR A 374 -12.05 -6.31 22.32
N VAL A 375 -11.68 -5.83 21.13
CA VAL A 375 -11.75 -6.60 19.87
C VAL A 375 -10.36 -6.99 19.33
N SER A 376 -9.31 -6.59 20.01
CA SER A 376 -7.92 -6.78 19.57
C SER A 376 -7.50 -8.25 19.45
N ASP A 377 -8.13 -9.15 20.20
CA ASP A 377 -7.88 -10.59 20.12
C ASP A 377 -8.29 -11.22 18.78
N LYS A 378 -9.11 -10.53 17.99
CA LYS A 378 -9.53 -10.95 16.65
C LYS A 378 -8.53 -10.56 15.56
N ALA A 379 -7.68 -9.54 15.84
CA ALA A 379 -6.79 -8.94 14.83
C ALA A 379 -5.95 -9.96 14.05
N PRO A 380 -5.29 -10.97 14.67
CA PRO A 380 -4.48 -11.92 13.92
C PRO A 380 -5.26 -12.67 12.84
N THR A 381 -6.49 -13.10 13.14
CA THR A 381 -7.31 -13.87 12.21
C THR A 381 -8.01 -12.99 11.19
N VAL A 382 -8.47 -11.80 11.60
CA VAL A 382 -9.09 -10.82 10.69
C VAL A 382 -8.10 -10.35 9.64
N LEU A 383 -6.90 -9.92 10.06
CA LEU A 383 -5.86 -9.49 9.13
C LEU A 383 -5.39 -10.64 8.22
N LYS A 384 -5.22 -11.87 8.75
CA LYS A 384 -4.90 -13.03 7.91
C LYS A 384 -5.96 -13.27 6.84
N ALA A 385 -7.23 -13.18 7.18
CA ALA A 385 -8.34 -13.38 6.23
C ALA A 385 -8.41 -12.24 5.18
N MET A 386 -8.12 -10.99 5.55
CA MET A 386 -8.04 -9.87 4.62
C MET A 386 -6.87 -10.05 3.63
N TYR A 387 -5.68 -10.37 4.12
CA TYR A 387 -4.54 -10.66 3.25
C TYR A 387 -4.78 -11.86 2.34
N GLN A 388 -5.40 -12.94 2.85
CA GLN A 388 -5.80 -14.09 2.04
C GLN A 388 -6.77 -13.66 0.93
N ALA A 389 -7.72 -12.77 1.23
CA ALA A 389 -8.68 -12.25 0.26
C ALA A 389 -8.03 -11.32 -0.79
N LEU A 390 -6.96 -10.61 -0.46
CA LEU A 390 -6.13 -9.91 -1.45
C LEU A 390 -5.38 -10.89 -2.36
N ASP A 391 -4.86 -11.99 -1.82
CA ASP A 391 -4.08 -12.96 -2.58
C ASP A 391 -4.93 -13.80 -3.54
N SER A 392 -6.16 -14.15 -3.17
CA SER A 392 -7.01 -15.05 -3.94
C SER A 392 -8.50 -14.81 -3.76
N ARG A 393 -9.29 -15.10 -4.79
CA ARG A 393 -10.76 -15.16 -4.71
C ARG A 393 -11.26 -16.40 -3.94
N LEU A 394 -10.40 -17.38 -3.71
CA LEU A 394 -10.80 -18.68 -3.18
C LEU A 394 -10.46 -18.78 -1.70
N ALA A 395 -11.30 -19.45 -0.96
CA ALA A 395 -10.95 -19.95 0.35
C ALA A 395 -9.73 -20.88 0.24
N GLY A 396 -8.81 -20.77 1.19
CA GLY A 396 -7.47 -21.28 1.05
C GLY A 396 -7.31 -22.76 0.82
N SER A 397 -8.20 -23.60 1.39
CA SER A 397 -8.10 -25.06 1.27
C SER A 397 -8.28 -25.61 -0.14
N SER A 398 -8.66 -24.78 -1.10
CA SER A 398 -9.09 -25.27 -2.41
C SER A 398 -7.97 -25.42 -3.44
N TRP A 399 -6.78 -24.86 -3.23
CA TRP A 399 -5.72 -24.90 -4.26
C TRP A 399 -6.28 -24.85 -5.69
N TRP A 400 -7.12 -23.90 -5.97
CA TRP A 400 -7.86 -23.64 -7.21
C TRP A 400 -8.35 -24.88 -7.99
N SER A 401 -9.60 -25.10 -7.98
CA SER A 401 -10.22 -26.08 -8.88
C SER A 401 -10.14 -25.64 -10.34
N LYS A 402 -10.08 -24.33 -10.59
CA LYS A 402 -9.92 -23.71 -11.91
C LYS A 402 -8.97 -22.51 -11.82
N PRO A 403 -8.27 -22.16 -12.92
CA PRO A 403 -7.50 -20.92 -13.00
C PRO A 403 -8.41 -19.71 -12.70
N ALA A 404 -7.90 -18.74 -11.96
CA ALA A 404 -8.55 -17.45 -11.85
C ALA A 404 -8.38 -16.66 -13.17
N SER A 405 -9.25 -15.68 -13.38
CA SER A 405 -9.05 -14.67 -14.43
C SER A 405 -7.92 -13.72 -14.08
N SER A 406 -7.46 -12.92 -15.04
CA SER A 406 -6.50 -11.83 -14.83
C SER A 406 -6.94 -10.90 -13.68
N GLY A 407 -6.00 -10.27 -13.00
CA GLY A 407 -6.27 -9.42 -11.83
C GLY A 407 -6.72 -10.22 -10.61
N SER A 408 -6.33 -11.48 -10.51
CA SER A 408 -6.71 -12.35 -9.38
C SER A 408 -6.09 -11.91 -8.06
N VAL A 409 -4.91 -11.30 -8.08
CA VAL A 409 -4.24 -10.71 -6.90
C VAL A 409 -4.55 -9.22 -6.87
N LEU A 410 -5.17 -8.76 -5.79
CA LEU A 410 -5.46 -7.34 -5.59
C LEU A 410 -4.27 -6.62 -4.97
N SER A 411 -4.06 -5.39 -5.38
CA SER A 411 -3.27 -4.42 -4.65
C SER A 411 -3.97 -4.02 -3.34
N GLY A 412 -3.20 -3.62 -2.32
CA GLY A 412 -3.79 -3.14 -1.07
C GLY A 412 -2.78 -2.55 -0.11
N THR A 413 -3.21 -1.53 0.63
CA THR A 413 -2.44 -0.88 1.69
C THR A 413 -3.19 -0.94 3.00
N GLN A 414 -2.57 -1.55 4.01
CA GLN A 414 -3.18 -1.71 5.33
C GLN A 414 -3.26 -0.35 6.04
N TRP A 415 -4.38 -0.04 6.67
CA TRP A 415 -4.50 0.99 7.68
C TRP A 415 -4.10 0.41 9.02
N GLN A 416 -2.94 0.81 9.59
CA GLN A 416 -1.94 1.71 9.05
C GLN A 416 -0.54 1.31 9.52
N TRP A 417 0.51 1.99 9.03
CA TRP A 417 1.88 1.70 9.47
C TRP A 417 2.06 2.11 10.92
N ASP A 418 1.92 3.40 11.21
CA ASP A 418 2.02 3.93 12.56
C ASP A 418 1.10 5.13 12.79
N ILE A 419 0.72 5.32 14.03
CA ILE A 419 0.07 6.51 14.53
C ILE A 419 0.47 6.68 16.00
N TYR A 420 0.87 7.91 16.36
CA TYR A 420 1.15 8.32 17.72
C TYR A 420 2.31 7.65 18.41
N ASN A 421 2.49 6.38 18.34
CA ASN A 421 3.63 5.61 18.84
C ASN A 421 4.24 6.09 20.18
N GLY A 422 3.41 6.54 21.11
CA GLY A 422 3.82 7.13 22.39
C GLY A 422 4.37 8.55 22.34
N ARG A 423 4.38 9.19 21.17
CA ARG A 423 4.81 10.60 20.98
C ARG A 423 3.64 11.59 20.94
N HIS A 424 2.45 11.11 20.81
CA HIS A 424 1.24 11.89 20.74
C HIS A 424 0.89 12.53 22.09
N HIS A 425 0.58 13.81 22.08
CA HIS A 425 0.25 14.60 23.27
C HIS A 425 -1.10 15.32 23.16
N GLU A 426 -1.75 15.27 22.01
CA GLU A 426 -3.09 15.85 21.82
C GLU A 426 -4.13 15.07 22.63
N PRO A 427 -4.93 15.72 23.51
CA PRO A 427 -6.06 15.07 24.13
C PRO A 427 -7.13 14.79 23.06
N MET A 428 -7.35 13.53 22.76
CA MET A 428 -8.31 13.13 21.74
C MET A 428 -9.72 13.20 22.28
N ASN A 429 -10.60 13.81 21.49
CA ASN A 429 -12.04 13.86 21.78
C ASN A 429 -12.37 14.42 23.19
N GLY A 430 -11.59 15.39 23.66
CA GLY A 430 -11.74 15.89 25.02
C GLY A 430 -11.53 14.83 26.12
N ASN A 431 -11.04 13.64 25.77
CA ASN A 431 -10.85 12.54 26.72
C ASN A 431 -9.38 12.07 26.73
N PRO A 432 -8.52 12.68 27.58
CA PRO A 432 -7.11 12.31 27.67
C PRO A 432 -6.90 10.86 28.17
N ASP A 433 -7.86 10.28 28.88
CA ASP A 433 -7.75 8.89 29.37
C ASP A 433 -7.78 7.88 28.21
N LYS A 434 -8.43 8.17 27.10
CA LYS A 434 -8.41 7.34 25.88
C LYS A 434 -7.00 7.26 25.29
N VAL A 435 -6.31 8.38 25.20
CA VAL A 435 -4.92 8.44 24.74
C VAL A 435 -4.02 7.55 25.60
N LEU A 436 -4.19 7.60 26.92
CA LEU A 436 -3.39 6.82 27.86
C LEU A 436 -3.70 5.32 27.81
N THR A 437 -4.95 4.94 27.55
CA THR A 437 -5.41 3.55 27.62
C THR A 437 -5.27 2.77 26.31
N SER A 438 -5.45 3.42 25.17
CA SER A 438 -5.37 2.77 23.84
C SER A 438 -4.10 3.09 23.07
N GLY A 439 -3.28 4.01 23.56
CA GLY A 439 -1.96 4.33 23.01
C GLY A 439 -1.97 5.09 21.67
N ASP A 440 -3.05 5.00 20.95
CA ASP A 440 -3.23 5.40 19.57
C ASP A 440 -4.70 5.80 19.37
N ALA A 441 -5.15 6.72 20.19
CA ALA A 441 -6.57 6.87 20.49
C ALA A 441 -7.28 7.96 19.67
N TRP A 442 -6.80 8.29 18.48
CA TRP A 442 -7.56 9.20 17.63
C TRP A 442 -8.90 8.53 17.24
N ASN A 443 -9.99 9.03 17.77
CA ASN A 443 -11.33 8.47 17.57
C ASN A 443 -11.48 6.97 17.85
N ASP A 444 -10.74 6.43 18.81
CA ASP A 444 -10.66 4.99 19.14
C ASP A 444 -9.94 4.11 18.10
N GLU A 445 -9.08 4.69 17.28
CA GLU A 445 -8.36 4.00 16.22
C GLU A 445 -6.95 3.56 16.63
N ASP A 446 -6.77 2.39 17.20
CA ASP A 446 -5.45 1.78 17.37
C ASP A 446 -5.25 0.63 16.38
N LEU A 447 -4.92 0.99 15.13
CA LEU A 447 -4.66 0.03 14.05
C LEU A 447 -3.19 0.01 13.61
N SER A 448 -2.28 0.61 14.36
CA SER A 448 -0.86 0.72 14.01
C SER A 448 -0.17 -0.62 13.92
N ALA A 449 0.44 -0.94 12.76
CA ALA A 449 1.20 -2.17 12.54
C ALA A 449 2.49 -2.21 13.38
N VAL A 450 3.03 -1.04 13.74
CA VAL A 450 4.26 -0.90 14.53
C VAL A 450 4.04 -0.06 15.79
N ARG A 451 4.96 -0.21 16.73
CA ARG A 451 5.23 0.72 17.83
C ARG A 451 6.68 1.18 17.74
N LEU A 452 7.02 2.27 18.36
CA LEU A 452 8.41 2.68 18.48
C LEU A 452 9.09 1.99 19.68
N ASP A 453 10.32 1.55 19.49
CA ASP A 453 11.18 1.15 20.58
C ASP A 453 11.87 2.36 21.27
N ASP A 454 12.71 2.08 22.28
CA ASP A 454 13.42 3.12 23.04
C ASP A 454 14.36 3.99 22.16
N SER A 455 14.71 3.51 20.96
CA SER A 455 15.53 4.23 19.98
C SER A 455 14.69 4.99 18.92
N SER A 456 13.39 5.03 19.09
CA SER A 456 12.43 5.55 18.11
C SER A 456 12.49 4.79 16.77
N THR A 457 12.75 3.48 16.82
CA THR A 457 12.73 2.59 15.66
C THR A 457 11.41 1.82 15.63
N PRO A 458 10.73 1.76 14.47
CA PRO A 458 9.51 0.98 14.34
C PRO A 458 9.74 -0.52 14.54
N VAL A 459 8.90 -1.16 15.36
CA VAL A 459 8.90 -2.60 15.66
C VAL A 459 7.50 -3.15 15.47
N LEU A 460 7.36 -4.25 14.75
CA LEU A 460 6.06 -4.87 14.46
C LEU A 460 5.31 -5.26 15.76
N ARG A 461 4.01 -4.99 15.77
CA ARG A 461 3.09 -5.36 16.85
C ARG A 461 2.41 -6.70 16.59
N GLN A 462 2.42 -7.17 15.35
CA GLN A 462 1.84 -8.43 14.91
C GLN A 462 2.93 -9.45 14.53
N ASP A 463 2.54 -10.70 14.34
CA ASP A 463 3.44 -11.75 13.83
C ASP A 463 4.02 -11.30 12.48
N ALA A 464 5.35 -11.21 12.37
CA ALA A 464 6.03 -10.78 11.15
C ALA A 464 5.62 -11.60 9.90
N ARG A 465 5.27 -12.89 10.09
CA ARG A 465 4.82 -13.75 8.99
C ARG A 465 3.47 -13.33 8.40
N LEU A 466 2.67 -12.62 9.21
CA LEU A 466 1.39 -12.05 8.76
C LEU A 466 1.60 -10.80 7.90
N LEU A 467 2.59 -9.98 8.23
CA LEU A 467 2.79 -8.66 7.62
C LEU A 467 3.85 -8.69 6.50
N ASP A 468 5.03 -9.27 6.75
CA ASP A 468 6.07 -9.51 5.73
C ASP A 468 5.75 -10.79 4.97
N ARG A 469 5.00 -10.65 3.86
CA ARG A 469 4.39 -11.74 3.10
C ARG A 469 5.10 -11.95 1.77
N LEU A 470 5.16 -13.21 1.33
CA LEU A 470 5.48 -13.51 -0.06
C LEU A 470 4.32 -13.10 -0.96
N TYR A 471 4.59 -12.41 -2.07
CA TYR A 471 3.60 -12.05 -3.09
C TYR A 471 4.28 -11.76 -4.43
N PRO A 472 3.56 -11.90 -5.57
CA PRO A 472 4.07 -11.51 -6.89
C PRO A 472 4.08 -9.97 -6.97
N SER A 473 5.26 -9.37 -6.82
CA SER A 473 5.42 -7.91 -6.94
C SER A 473 5.34 -7.43 -8.38
N ALA A 474 5.77 -8.27 -9.34
CA ALA A 474 5.61 -8.05 -10.77
C ALA A 474 5.50 -9.37 -11.53
N THR A 475 4.55 -9.47 -12.44
CA THR A 475 4.33 -10.67 -13.24
C THR A 475 4.57 -10.38 -14.72
N ALA A 476 5.54 -11.05 -15.34
CA ALA A 476 5.77 -11.02 -16.78
C ALA A 476 4.66 -11.81 -17.48
N GLY A 477 3.62 -11.10 -17.89
CA GLY A 477 2.38 -11.66 -18.40
C GLY A 477 1.20 -11.44 -17.45
N THR A 478 0.34 -12.45 -17.29
CA THR A 478 -0.89 -12.36 -16.50
C THR A 478 -0.85 -13.29 -15.30
N THR A 479 -1.05 -12.76 -14.11
CA THR A 479 -1.24 -13.56 -12.90
C THR A 479 -2.57 -14.32 -12.99
N VAL A 480 -2.49 -15.64 -13.08
CA VAL A 480 -3.66 -16.52 -13.13
C VAL A 480 -4.16 -16.86 -11.74
N GLY A 481 -3.27 -17.00 -10.79
CA GLY A 481 -3.61 -17.22 -9.39
C GLY A 481 -2.39 -17.22 -8.49
N PHE A 482 -2.63 -16.87 -7.24
CA PHE A 482 -1.62 -16.91 -6.20
C PHE A 482 -2.24 -17.32 -4.88
N THR A 483 -1.53 -18.11 -4.08
CA THR A 483 -1.88 -18.40 -2.70
C THR A 483 -0.65 -18.38 -1.83
N TYR A 484 -0.81 -17.95 -0.59
CA TYR A 484 0.26 -17.93 0.40
C TYR A 484 -0.23 -18.46 1.74
N GLU A 485 0.47 -19.46 2.28
CA GLU A 485 0.29 -19.94 3.65
C GLU A 485 1.38 -19.35 4.52
N ASP A 486 1.04 -18.35 5.31
CA ASP A 486 1.96 -17.57 6.13
C ASP A 486 2.35 -18.27 7.45
N ARG A 487 1.57 -19.24 7.89
CA ARG A 487 1.78 -19.90 9.20
C ARG A 487 1.84 -18.91 10.37
N SER A 488 1.14 -17.79 10.24
CA SER A 488 1.05 -16.79 11.30
C SER A 488 0.38 -17.37 12.55
N ARG A 489 0.56 -16.70 13.67
CA ARG A 489 0.04 -17.17 14.95
C ARG A 489 -1.11 -16.31 15.44
N ASP A 490 -2.06 -17.00 16.07
CA ASP A 490 -3.03 -16.42 16.97
C ASP A 490 -2.69 -16.90 18.39
N GLY A 491 -2.02 -16.05 19.14
CA GLY A 491 -1.40 -16.43 20.39
C GLY A 491 -0.40 -17.59 20.22
N SER A 492 -0.60 -18.70 20.90
CA SER A 492 0.23 -19.91 20.77
C SER A 492 -0.12 -20.79 19.57
N THR A 493 -1.29 -20.60 18.96
CA THR A 493 -1.80 -21.43 17.87
C THR A 493 -1.27 -20.97 16.52
N THR A 494 -0.66 -21.88 15.75
CA THR A 494 -0.32 -21.63 14.35
C THR A 494 -1.53 -21.82 13.48
N LEU A 495 -1.88 -20.79 12.70
CA LEU A 495 -2.99 -20.83 11.75
C LEU A 495 -2.53 -21.47 10.44
N THR A 496 -3.23 -22.53 10.03
CA THR A 496 -2.99 -23.23 8.76
C THR A 496 -4.29 -23.31 8.01
N TRP A 497 -4.48 -22.39 7.05
CA TRP A 497 -5.72 -22.28 6.28
C TRP A 497 -5.59 -22.78 4.85
N ASN A 498 -4.36 -22.86 4.32
CA ASN A 498 -4.05 -23.36 2.98
C ASN A 498 -3.22 -24.66 3.07
N PRO A 499 -3.78 -25.80 3.50
CA PRO A 499 -3.03 -27.03 3.51
C PRO A 499 -2.74 -27.49 2.08
N VAL A 500 -1.56 -28.04 1.85
CA VAL A 500 -1.24 -28.71 0.57
C VAL A 500 -2.22 -29.87 0.36
N PRO A 501 -2.86 -30.01 -0.83
CA PRO A 501 -3.77 -31.10 -1.09
C PRO A 501 -3.14 -32.48 -0.87
N SER A 502 -3.90 -33.41 -0.32
CA SER A 502 -3.44 -34.79 -0.09
C SER A 502 -3.06 -35.54 -1.38
N SER A 503 -3.54 -35.06 -2.54
CA SER A 503 -3.15 -35.57 -3.86
C SER A 503 -1.72 -35.19 -4.28
N LEU A 504 -1.02 -34.35 -3.51
CA LEU A 504 0.35 -33.87 -3.78
C LEU A 504 1.29 -34.25 -2.60
N PRO A 505 1.51 -35.55 -2.33
CA PRO A 505 2.22 -35.98 -1.13
C PRO A 505 3.68 -35.55 -1.09
N ASN A 506 4.38 -35.46 -2.22
CA ASN A 506 5.76 -34.99 -2.26
C ASN A 506 5.86 -33.49 -2.07
N VAL A 507 4.92 -32.72 -2.62
CA VAL A 507 4.80 -31.29 -2.33
C VAL A 507 4.52 -31.07 -0.85
N SER A 508 3.59 -31.83 -0.26
CA SER A 508 3.29 -31.77 1.17
C SER A 508 4.52 -32.06 2.04
N ARG A 509 5.33 -33.07 1.67
CA ARG A 509 6.59 -33.38 2.37
C ARG A 509 7.62 -32.26 2.24
N LEU A 510 7.70 -31.64 1.04
CA LEU A 510 8.63 -30.53 0.78
C LEU A 510 8.27 -29.30 1.62
N VAL A 511 7.01 -28.95 1.66
CA VAL A 511 6.47 -27.81 2.45
C VAL A 511 6.57 -28.11 3.96
N GLY A 512 6.22 -29.30 4.40
CA GLY A 512 6.24 -29.67 5.82
C GLY A 512 5.44 -28.71 6.68
N SER A 513 6.07 -28.19 7.75
CA SER A 513 5.50 -27.16 8.62
C SER A 513 5.88 -25.73 8.22
N GLY A 514 6.58 -25.55 7.10
CA GLY A 514 7.04 -24.25 6.62
C GLY A 514 5.94 -23.42 5.98
N GLN A 515 6.28 -22.16 5.78
CA GLN A 515 5.50 -21.25 4.94
C GLN A 515 5.68 -21.64 3.47
N TYR A 516 4.68 -21.36 2.64
CA TYR A 516 4.83 -21.53 1.20
C TYR A 516 3.92 -20.60 0.42
N GLY A 517 4.35 -20.22 -0.78
CA GLY A 517 3.53 -19.56 -1.79
C GLY A 517 3.54 -20.35 -3.09
N LEU A 518 2.41 -20.32 -3.80
CA LEU A 518 2.27 -20.91 -5.12
C LEU A 518 1.70 -19.87 -6.07
N LEU A 519 2.49 -19.52 -7.08
CA LEU A 519 2.11 -18.63 -8.18
C LEU A 519 1.81 -19.44 -9.44
N LEU A 520 0.70 -19.11 -10.11
CA LEU A 520 0.42 -19.45 -11.49
C LEU A 520 0.35 -18.19 -12.33
N TRP A 521 1.05 -18.17 -13.46
CA TRP A 521 0.95 -17.05 -14.40
C TRP A 521 1.03 -17.55 -15.84
N ARG A 522 0.51 -16.76 -16.76
CA ARG A 522 0.62 -16.99 -18.19
C ARG A 522 1.57 -15.97 -18.80
N SER A 523 2.67 -16.44 -19.34
CA SER A 523 3.70 -15.59 -19.97
C SER A 523 3.17 -14.88 -21.22
N ASP A 524 3.74 -13.72 -21.55
CA ASP A 524 3.37 -12.90 -22.70
C ASP A 524 4.53 -12.59 -23.66
N GLY A 525 5.69 -13.22 -23.44
CA GLY A 525 6.90 -12.98 -24.21
C GLY A 525 7.76 -11.82 -23.71
N THR A 526 7.38 -11.20 -22.62
CA THR A 526 8.19 -10.16 -21.97
C THR A 526 9.53 -10.71 -21.52
N SER A 527 10.63 -10.03 -21.89
CA SER A 527 11.98 -10.45 -21.53
C SER A 527 12.35 -10.20 -20.07
N ALA A 528 11.60 -9.34 -19.39
CA ALA A 528 11.74 -9.07 -17.97
C ALA A 528 11.24 -10.27 -17.14
N PRO A 529 11.89 -10.60 -16.01
CA PRO A 529 11.45 -11.70 -15.17
C PRO A 529 10.17 -11.37 -14.38
N THR A 530 9.38 -12.40 -14.08
CA THR A 530 8.41 -12.35 -12.99
C THR A 530 9.14 -12.22 -11.66
N GLU A 531 8.70 -11.33 -10.79
CA GLU A 531 9.32 -11.04 -9.50
C GLU A 531 8.38 -11.39 -8.35
N LEU A 532 8.89 -12.13 -7.37
CA LEU A 532 8.22 -12.33 -6.10
C LEU A 532 9.03 -11.65 -4.99
N HIS A 533 8.35 -10.89 -4.16
CA HIS A 533 8.92 -10.45 -2.89
C HIS A 533 9.15 -11.68 -1.98
N LEU A 534 10.37 -11.81 -1.43
CA LEU A 534 10.71 -12.86 -0.47
C LEU A 534 10.76 -12.26 0.94
N PRO A 535 9.88 -12.66 1.84
CA PRO A 535 9.92 -12.25 3.25
C PRO A 535 11.25 -12.59 3.92
N ALA A 536 11.57 -11.91 5.02
CA ALA A 536 12.75 -12.21 5.83
C ALA A 536 12.76 -13.67 6.35
N SER A 537 11.58 -14.27 6.48
CA SER A 537 11.41 -15.69 6.85
C SER A 537 11.82 -16.68 5.75
N PHE A 538 12.17 -16.21 4.55
CA PHE A 538 12.67 -17.00 3.43
C PHE A 538 14.16 -16.71 3.17
N PRO A 539 15.08 -17.18 4.04
CA PRO A 539 16.50 -16.98 3.84
C PRO A 539 16.94 -17.66 2.54
N THR A 540 17.69 -16.94 1.70
CA THR A 540 18.14 -17.45 0.40
C THR A 540 18.83 -18.82 0.48
N ALA A 541 19.59 -19.05 1.55
CA ALA A 541 20.29 -20.31 1.76
C ALA A 541 19.38 -21.52 2.03
N THR A 542 18.14 -21.30 2.46
CA THR A 542 17.20 -22.38 2.83
C THR A 542 15.89 -22.36 2.06
N THR A 543 15.68 -21.36 1.22
CA THR A 543 14.48 -21.26 0.39
C THR A 543 14.54 -22.24 -0.77
N THR A 544 13.50 -23.04 -0.92
CA THR A 544 13.34 -23.99 -2.03
C THR A 544 12.33 -23.45 -3.03
N VAL A 545 12.69 -23.53 -4.31
CA VAL A 545 11.83 -23.16 -5.44
C VAL A 545 11.62 -24.36 -6.33
N VAL A 546 10.37 -24.70 -6.63
CA VAL A 546 9.98 -25.74 -7.59
C VAL A 546 9.07 -25.12 -8.64
N SER A 547 9.50 -25.16 -9.90
CA SER A 547 8.80 -24.58 -11.03
C SER A 547 8.93 -25.48 -12.26
N ASP A 548 8.10 -25.31 -13.28
CA ASP A 548 8.31 -25.89 -14.60
C ASP A 548 9.57 -25.33 -15.27
N LEU A 549 10.01 -24.13 -14.90
CA LEU A 549 11.29 -23.53 -15.33
C LEU A 549 12.50 -24.26 -14.75
N GLY A 550 12.35 -24.92 -13.62
CA GLY A 550 13.42 -25.68 -12.96
C GLY A 550 13.15 -25.92 -11.47
N THR A 551 14.11 -26.57 -10.82
CA THR A 551 14.08 -26.77 -9.37
C THR A 551 15.36 -26.23 -8.77
N SER A 552 15.26 -25.59 -7.61
CA SER A 552 16.40 -25.05 -6.89
C SER A 552 16.19 -25.17 -5.38
N TYR A 553 17.26 -25.58 -4.69
CA TYR A 553 17.39 -25.40 -3.25
C TYR A 553 18.33 -24.24 -3.00
N GLY A 554 17.76 -23.16 -2.45
CA GLY A 554 18.45 -21.89 -2.39
C GLY A 554 18.61 -21.27 -3.79
N PRO A 555 17.93 -20.17 -4.12
CA PRO A 555 17.99 -19.60 -5.46
C PRO A 555 19.44 -19.32 -5.87
N PRO A 556 19.85 -19.67 -7.09
CA PRO A 556 21.19 -19.39 -7.58
C PRO A 556 21.43 -17.89 -7.71
N ALA A 557 22.71 -17.50 -7.76
CA ALA A 557 23.05 -16.14 -8.16
C ALA A 557 22.52 -15.85 -9.57
N TYR A 558 21.99 -14.64 -9.78
CA TYR A 558 21.44 -14.26 -11.09
C TYR A 558 22.52 -14.29 -12.17
N THR A 559 22.19 -14.95 -13.25
CA THR A 559 22.87 -14.85 -14.55
C THR A 559 21.81 -14.76 -15.64
N ARG A 560 22.12 -14.19 -16.80
CA ARG A 560 21.16 -14.07 -17.92
C ARG A 560 20.63 -15.43 -18.44
N THR A 561 21.29 -16.50 -18.09
CA THR A 561 20.93 -17.86 -18.52
C THR A 561 20.21 -18.65 -17.41
N THR A 562 20.07 -18.09 -16.23
CA THR A 562 19.45 -18.78 -15.10
C THR A 562 17.96 -18.44 -15.07
N PRO A 563 17.04 -19.41 -15.21
CA PRO A 563 15.59 -19.15 -15.20
C PRO A 563 15.07 -18.83 -13.79
N ILE A 564 15.78 -19.24 -12.73
CA ILE A 564 15.42 -19.00 -11.33
C ILE A 564 16.61 -18.37 -10.63
N ALA A 565 16.43 -17.18 -10.08
CA ALA A 565 17.49 -16.46 -9.40
C ALA A 565 16.96 -15.63 -8.22
N ALA A 566 17.85 -15.24 -7.31
CA ALA A 566 17.56 -14.26 -6.26
C ALA A 566 18.32 -12.97 -6.52
N ALA A 567 17.69 -11.84 -6.17
CA ALA A 567 18.29 -10.52 -6.26
C ALA A 567 18.04 -9.74 -4.96
N PRO A 568 18.93 -8.80 -4.61
CA PRO A 568 18.63 -7.88 -3.51
C PRO A 568 17.42 -7.00 -3.88
N GLU A 569 16.66 -6.64 -2.87
CA GLU A 569 15.67 -5.60 -3.05
C GLU A 569 16.35 -4.23 -3.26
N PRO A 570 15.76 -3.38 -4.05
CA PRO A 570 16.20 -2.00 -4.16
C PRO A 570 16.11 -1.28 -2.80
N GLY A 571 16.93 -0.23 -2.63
CA GLY A 571 17.01 0.49 -1.35
C GLY A 571 17.93 -0.16 -0.31
N GLY A 572 18.50 -1.35 -0.59
CA GLY A 572 19.54 -1.94 0.25
C GLY A 572 19.08 -2.43 1.63
N THR A 573 17.80 -2.65 1.84
CA THR A 573 17.22 -3.05 3.14
C THR A 573 17.39 -4.53 3.48
N GLY A 574 18.04 -5.31 2.63
CA GLY A 574 18.21 -6.75 2.82
C GLY A 574 17.02 -7.61 2.40
N SER A 575 15.89 -7.02 2.06
CA SER A 575 14.76 -7.73 1.44
C SER A 575 15.18 -8.35 0.11
N ARG A 576 14.50 -9.40 -0.32
CA ARG A 576 14.93 -10.20 -1.47
C ARG A 576 13.83 -10.33 -2.48
N ARG A 577 14.25 -10.43 -3.74
CA ARG A 577 13.38 -10.77 -4.86
C ARG A 577 13.76 -12.14 -5.41
N LEU A 578 12.75 -12.95 -5.70
CA LEU A 578 12.91 -14.13 -6.54
C LEU A 578 12.55 -13.73 -7.98
N LEU A 579 13.46 -14.02 -8.91
CA LEU A 579 13.31 -13.74 -10.32
C LEU A 579 13.05 -15.03 -11.07
N LEU A 580 11.99 -15.05 -11.90
CA LEU A 580 11.56 -16.20 -12.71
C LEU A 580 11.48 -15.76 -14.18
N SER A 581 12.42 -16.19 -14.99
CA SER A 581 12.50 -15.82 -16.41
C SER A 581 11.77 -16.83 -17.28
N ALA A 582 10.70 -16.39 -17.95
CA ALA A 582 9.88 -17.20 -18.87
C ALA A 582 9.64 -16.38 -20.15
N PRO A 583 10.56 -16.47 -21.16
CA PRO A 583 10.51 -15.62 -22.35
C PRO A 583 9.52 -16.10 -23.43
N ASP A 584 8.81 -17.19 -23.19
CA ASP A 584 7.77 -17.72 -24.07
C ASP A 584 6.47 -16.92 -24.00
N THR A 585 5.50 -17.22 -24.86
CA THR A 585 4.23 -16.51 -24.94
C THR A 585 3.06 -17.47 -24.81
N GLY A 586 2.11 -17.13 -23.93
CA GLY A 586 0.86 -17.87 -23.74
C GLY A 586 1.01 -19.18 -22.96
N VAL A 587 2.19 -19.46 -22.43
CA VAL A 587 2.44 -20.67 -21.63
C VAL A 587 2.04 -20.44 -20.18
N LEU A 588 1.36 -21.43 -19.59
CA LEU A 588 1.04 -21.42 -18.17
C LEU A 588 2.22 -21.95 -17.38
N HIS A 589 2.80 -21.11 -16.54
CA HIS A 589 3.88 -21.44 -15.62
C HIS A 589 3.38 -21.53 -14.18
N TYR A 590 4.17 -22.23 -13.36
CA TYR A 590 3.97 -22.25 -11.91
C TYR A 590 5.31 -22.08 -11.18
N ALA A 591 5.23 -21.55 -9.95
CA ALA A 591 6.34 -21.55 -9.02
C ALA A 591 5.82 -21.75 -7.59
N LEU A 592 6.27 -22.84 -6.96
CA LEU A 592 6.14 -23.08 -5.53
C LEU A 592 7.41 -22.60 -4.85
N VAL A 593 7.26 -21.73 -3.86
CA VAL A 593 8.36 -21.21 -3.02
C VAL A 593 8.09 -21.60 -1.58
N THR A 594 9.04 -22.25 -0.90
CA THR A 594 8.86 -22.69 0.48
C THR A 594 10.14 -22.61 1.31
N ASN A 595 10.00 -22.37 2.61
CA ASN A 595 11.05 -22.46 3.62
C ASN A 595 10.89 -23.72 4.52
N GLY A 596 10.17 -24.74 4.03
CA GLY A 596 9.80 -25.92 4.81
C GLY A 596 10.97 -26.88 5.05
N THR A 597 11.19 -27.82 4.13
CA THR A 597 12.25 -28.83 4.27
C THR A 597 13.62 -28.23 4.01
N THR A 598 14.50 -28.29 4.99
CA THR A 598 15.89 -27.85 4.84
C THR A 598 16.67 -28.89 4.02
N ALA A 599 17.41 -28.43 3.01
CA ALA A 599 18.24 -29.25 2.12
C ALA A 599 17.48 -30.49 1.55
N PRO A 600 16.37 -30.28 0.81
CA PRO A 600 15.61 -31.40 0.25
C PRO A 600 16.45 -32.22 -0.73
N SER A 601 16.25 -33.53 -0.73
CA SER A 601 16.94 -34.41 -1.69
C SER A 601 16.50 -34.14 -3.12
N THR A 602 17.39 -34.38 -4.09
CA THR A 602 17.06 -34.28 -5.51
C THR A 602 15.86 -35.15 -5.90
N THR A 603 15.72 -36.33 -5.28
CA THR A 603 14.58 -37.22 -5.49
C THR A 603 13.26 -36.54 -5.07
N LEU A 604 13.24 -35.90 -3.90
CA LEU A 604 12.04 -35.19 -3.42
C LEU A 604 11.71 -33.99 -4.31
N LEU A 605 12.71 -33.20 -4.70
CA LEU A 605 12.52 -32.06 -5.61
C LEU A 605 11.93 -32.49 -6.97
N THR A 606 12.48 -33.57 -7.56
CA THR A 606 12.00 -34.11 -8.85
C THR A 606 10.57 -34.63 -8.71
N ALA A 607 10.25 -35.35 -7.63
CA ALA A 607 8.91 -35.87 -7.40
C ALA A 607 7.89 -34.74 -7.20
N ALA A 608 8.23 -33.72 -6.38
CA ALA A 608 7.38 -32.56 -6.17
C ALA A 608 7.14 -31.76 -7.46
N ARG A 609 8.17 -31.58 -8.30
CA ARG A 609 8.02 -30.96 -9.62
C ARG A 609 7.09 -31.74 -10.52
N SER A 610 7.20 -33.07 -10.56
CA SER A 610 6.31 -33.93 -11.35
C SER A 610 4.84 -33.80 -10.92
N GLU A 611 4.59 -33.79 -9.60
CA GLU A 611 3.24 -33.58 -9.05
C GLU A 611 2.68 -32.20 -9.44
N LEU A 612 3.47 -31.13 -9.27
CA LEU A 612 3.03 -29.78 -9.61
C LEU A 612 2.81 -29.60 -11.11
N SER A 613 3.66 -30.19 -11.96
CA SER A 613 3.48 -30.15 -13.41
C SER A 613 2.19 -30.83 -13.84
N ALA A 614 1.88 -32.01 -13.27
CA ALA A 614 0.62 -32.70 -13.53
C ALA A 614 -0.60 -31.92 -13.01
N TRP A 615 -0.47 -31.29 -11.84
CA TRP A 615 -1.51 -30.45 -11.26
C TRP A 615 -1.76 -29.17 -12.08
N ALA A 616 -0.71 -28.48 -12.56
CA ALA A 616 -0.81 -27.27 -13.38
C ALA A 616 -1.37 -27.57 -14.78
N ALA A 617 -0.99 -28.70 -15.39
CA ALA A 617 -1.49 -29.12 -16.70
C ALA A 617 -3.02 -29.28 -16.74
N GLN A 618 -3.65 -29.70 -15.63
CA GLN A 618 -5.11 -29.80 -15.52
C GLN A 618 -5.81 -28.41 -15.49
N ARG A 619 -5.04 -27.33 -15.40
CA ARG A 619 -5.50 -25.94 -15.27
C ARG A 619 -5.11 -25.06 -16.44
N ALA A 620 -4.42 -25.63 -17.40
CA ALA A 620 -3.95 -24.92 -18.60
C ALA A 620 -5.03 -24.69 -19.66
N GLY A 621 -6.17 -25.41 -19.57
CA GLY A 621 -7.29 -25.37 -20.51
C GLY A 621 -8.44 -24.46 -20.12
#